data_547de25cedaa65315885c6dbefe0be30
#
_entry.id   547de25cedaa65315885c6dbefe0be30
#
_cell.length_a   1.000
_cell.length_b   1.000
_cell.length_c   1.000
_cell.angle_alpha   90.00
_cell.angle_beta   90.00
_cell.angle_gamma   90.00
#
_symmetry.space_group_name_H-M   'P 1'
#
loop_
_entity.id
_entity.type
_entity.pdbx_description
1 polymer ?
#
loop_
_entity_poly.entity_id
_entity_poly.type
_entity_poly.pdbx_seq_one_letter_code
_entity_poly.pdbx_strand_id
1 'polypeptide(L)'
;MDNIKKVKALSIWIFIVPFVATNTCLILITQFHELFPNKENIIHFTFPYIDGGASISRTARYFPTYLVFKPAMFLTAYLLIKYWIFNKQIILNIHGNHKHLKKMLFFGIGSAICLVIHSIFLGIKFDIDAYKLFRRVIMLAFIIFEICLLYTSPSPRDFV
;
A
#
# COMPACT_ATOMS: atom_id res chain seq x y z
N MET A 1 -6.16 -26.60 6.43
CA MET A 1 -6.30 -26.30 4.99
C MET A 1 -7.01 -24.98 4.68
N ASP A 2 -7.95 -24.55 5.50
CA ASP A 2 -8.77 -23.35 5.21
C ASP A 2 -7.96 -22.03 5.27
N ASN A 3 -7.05 -21.88 6.22
CA ASN A 3 -6.22 -20.67 6.35
C ASN A 3 -5.27 -20.44 5.15
N ILE A 4 -4.75 -21.50 4.54
CA ILE A 4 -3.87 -21.38 3.36
C ILE A 4 -4.64 -20.84 2.16
N LYS A 5 -5.88 -21.30 1.95
CA LYS A 5 -6.74 -20.77 0.88
C LYS A 5 -7.08 -19.30 1.12
N LYS A 6 -7.34 -18.92 2.37
CA LYS A 6 -7.60 -17.52 2.75
C LYS A 6 -6.39 -16.63 2.50
N VAL A 7 -5.19 -17.06 2.88
CA VAL A 7 -3.95 -16.31 2.63
C VAL A 7 -3.70 -16.13 1.14
N LYS A 8 -3.85 -17.18 0.32
CA LYS A 8 -3.72 -17.07 -1.14
C LYS A 8 -4.72 -16.07 -1.75
N ALA A 9 -5.99 -16.14 -1.34
CA ALA A 9 -6.98 -15.20 -1.82
C ALA A 9 -6.66 -13.76 -1.40
N LEU A 10 -6.26 -13.54 -0.13
CA LEU A 10 -5.90 -12.22 0.38
C LEU A 10 -4.69 -11.64 -0.35
N SER A 11 -3.65 -12.45 -0.65
CA SER A 11 -2.47 -11.97 -1.37
C SER A 11 -2.81 -11.42 -2.76
N ILE A 12 -3.73 -12.06 -3.46
CA ILE A 12 -4.21 -11.60 -4.77
C ILE A 12 -4.92 -10.24 -4.63
N TRP A 13 -5.83 -10.11 -3.66
CA TRP A 13 -6.57 -8.87 -3.46
C TRP A 13 -5.71 -7.70 -2.96
N ILE A 14 -4.69 -7.97 -2.12
CA ILE A 14 -3.70 -6.97 -1.67
C ILE A 14 -2.96 -6.36 -2.87
N PHE A 15 -2.74 -7.13 -3.93
CA PHE A 15 -2.13 -6.64 -5.16
C PHE A 15 -3.15 -5.96 -6.09
N ILE A 16 -4.30 -6.59 -6.34
CA ILE A 16 -5.29 -6.10 -7.32
C ILE A 16 -5.89 -4.77 -6.89
N VAL A 17 -6.27 -4.61 -5.63
CA VAL A 17 -6.96 -3.40 -5.15
C VAL A 17 -6.14 -2.13 -5.38
N PRO A 18 -4.88 -2.01 -4.90
CA PRO A 18 -4.07 -0.82 -5.14
C PRO A 18 -3.68 -0.66 -6.62
N PHE A 19 -3.48 -1.76 -7.34
CA PHE A 19 -3.17 -1.73 -8.76
C PHE A 19 -4.31 -1.12 -9.58
N VAL A 20 -5.54 -1.61 -9.39
CA VAL A 20 -6.73 -1.08 -10.07
C VAL A 20 -6.98 0.37 -9.68
N ALA A 21 -6.91 0.71 -8.38
CA ALA A 21 -7.13 2.07 -7.91
C ALA A 21 -6.13 3.07 -8.50
N THR A 22 -4.85 2.70 -8.53
CA THR A 22 -3.79 3.55 -9.10
C THR A 22 -4.00 3.79 -10.59
N ASN A 23 -4.32 2.73 -11.35
CA ASN A 23 -4.60 2.84 -12.79
C ASN A 23 -5.86 3.65 -13.06
N THR A 24 -6.91 3.46 -12.26
CA THR A 24 -8.12 4.27 -12.37
C THR A 24 -7.84 5.75 -12.13
N CYS A 25 -7.07 6.10 -11.09
CA CYS A 25 -6.65 7.47 -10.84
C CYS A 25 -5.85 8.06 -12.01
N LEU A 26 -5.00 7.23 -12.62
CA LEU A 26 -4.20 7.62 -13.77
C LEU A 26 -5.07 7.90 -14.99
N ILE A 27 -6.00 7.02 -15.32
CA ILE A 27 -6.94 7.20 -16.42
C ILE A 27 -7.81 8.44 -16.19
N LEU A 28 -8.31 8.64 -14.97
CA LEU A 28 -9.11 9.81 -14.64
C LEU A 28 -8.36 11.12 -14.90
N ILE A 29 -7.11 11.24 -14.44
CA ILE A 29 -6.35 12.49 -14.54
C ILE A 29 -5.83 12.76 -15.96
N THR A 30 -5.70 11.74 -16.82
CA THR A 30 -5.19 11.88 -18.18
C THR A 30 -6.28 11.97 -19.26
N GLN A 31 -7.44 11.36 -19.03
CA GLN A 31 -8.51 11.26 -20.03
C GLN A 31 -9.74 12.08 -19.67
N PHE A 32 -10.08 12.22 -18.39
CA PHE A 32 -11.32 12.85 -17.96
C PHE A 32 -11.06 14.24 -17.34
N HIS A 33 -10.52 15.14 -18.14
CA HIS A 33 -10.12 16.49 -17.71
C HIS A 33 -11.29 17.34 -17.19
N GLU A 34 -12.50 17.08 -17.68
CA GLU A 34 -13.71 17.82 -17.28
C GLU A 34 -14.12 17.59 -15.83
N LEU A 35 -13.71 16.45 -15.23
CA LEU A 35 -14.00 16.13 -13.84
C LEU A 35 -13.14 16.91 -12.83
N PHE A 36 -12.11 17.60 -13.31
CA PHE A 36 -11.19 18.34 -12.45
C PHE A 36 -11.55 19.83 -12.41
N PRO A 37 -11.90 20.37 -11.23
CA PRO A 37 -12.26 21.79 -11.09
C PRO A 37 -11.09 22.72 -11.40
N ASN A 38 -9.85 22.30 -11.15
CA ASN A 38 -8.64 23.08 -11.41
C ASN A 38 -7.84 22.45 -12.55
N LYS A 39 -7.82 23.10 -13.70
CA LYS A 39 -7.11 22.64 -14.90
C LYS A 39 -5.59 22.55 -14.73
N GLU A 40 -5.00 23.28 -13.79
CA GLU A 40 -3.56 23.21 -13.44
C GLU A 40 -3.12 21.86 -12.89
N ASN A 41 -4.07 21.08 -12.37
CA ASN A 41 -3.78 19.76 -11.78
C ASN A 41 -3.78 18.63 -12.81
N ILE A 42 -4.22 18.91 -14.03
CA ILE A 42 -4.33 17.94 -15.12
C ILE A 42 -2.93 17.60 -15.63
N ILE A 43 -2.72 16.34 -15.95
CA ILE A 43 -1.51 15.85 -16.58
C ILE A 43 -1.84 15.57 -18.04
N HIS A 44 -1.37 16.45 -18.95
CA HIS A 44 -1.61 16.28 -20.36
C HIS A 44 -0.71 15.21 -20.97
N PHE A 45 -1.29 14.35 -21.79
CA PHE A 45 -0.62 13.42 -22.72
C PHE A 45 0.69 12.80 -22.23
N THR A 46 0.70 12.22 -21.03
CA THR A 46 1.82 11.40 -20.58
C THR A 46 1.39 9.95 -20.52
N PHE A 47 2.25 9.06 -21.01
CA PHE A 47 2.19 7.65 -20.71
C PHE A 47 3.08 7.39 -19.47
N PRO A 48 2.55 7.48 -18.23
CA PRO A 48 3.36 7.58 -17.03
C PRO A 48 4.30 6.40 -16.82
N TYR A 49 3.96 5.25 -17.39
CA TYR A 49 4.81 4.06 -17.37
C TYR A 49 6.03 4.15 -18.31
N ILE A 50 5.99 5.05 -19.29
CA ILE A 50 7.07 5.24 -20.28
C ILE A 50 7.81 6.54 -20.01
N ASP A 51 7.06 7.64 -19.83
CA ASP A 51 7.63 8.99 -19.75
C ASP A 51 8.01 9.39 -18.32
N GLY A 52 7.54 8.64 -17.29
CA GLY A 52 7.76 8.97 -15.88
C GLY A 52 7.16 10.32 -15.45
N GLY A 53 6.35 10.97 -16.29
CA GLY A 53 5.83 12.32 -16.09
C GLY A 53 4.80 12.47 -14.97
N ALA A 54 4.24 11.35 -14.48
CA ALA A 54 3.26 11.37 -13.40
C ALA A 54 3.65 10.44 -12.26
N SER A 55 3.83 10.99 -11.07
CA SER A 55 3.99 10.16 -9.87
C SER A 55 2.63 9.72 -9.33
N ILE A 56 2.57 8.53 -8.74
CA ILE A 56 1.35 7.98 -8.10
C ILE A 56 0.77 8.99 -7.08
N SER A 57 1.64 9.64 -6.29
CA SER A 57 1.19 10.63 -5.31
C SER A 57 0.63 11.91 -5.94
N ARG A 58 0.99 12.23 -7.17
CA ARG A 58 0.42 13.36 -7.92
C ARG A 58 -0.93 12.98 -8.51
N THR A 59 -1.07 11.81 -9.10
CA THR A 59 -2.31 11.32 -9.70
C THR A 59 -3.43 11.12 -8.68
N ALA A 60 -3.09 10.68 -7.47
CA ALA A 60 -4.04 10.34 -6.41
C ALA A 60 -4.36 11.50 -5.44
N ARG A 61 -3.81 12.70 -5.68
CA ARG A 61 -3.88 13.82 -4.72
C ARG A 61 -5.14 14.67 -4.84
N TYR A 62 -5.67 14.81 -6.05
CA TYR A 62 -6.70 15.80 -6.37
C TYR A 62 -8.10 15.18 -6.43
N PHE A 63 -9.12 16.01 -6.29
CA PHE A 63 -10.50 15.59 -6.58
C PHE A 63 -10.65 15.35 -8.10
N PRO A 64 -11.31 14.26 -8.56
CA PRO A 64 -11.99 13.20 -7.78
C PRO A 64 -11.12 11.99 -7.44
N THR A 65 -9.86 11.94 -7.89
CA THR A 65 -9.00 10.74 -7.79
C THR A 65 -8.77 10.26 -6.35
N TYR A 66 -8.67 11.18 -5.38
CA TYR A 66 -8.48 10.77 -3.98
C TYR A 66 -9.67 9.97 -3.41
N LEU A 67 -10.89 10.17 -3.96
CA LEU A 67 -12.08 9.41 -3.55
C LEU A 67 -11.99 7.93 -3.95
N VAL A 68 -11.24 7.62 -4.99
CA VAL A 68 -10.97 6.24 -5.41
C VAL A 68 -9.75 5.69 -4.66
N PHE A 69 -8.69 6.48 -4.59
CA PHE A 69 -7.42 6.05 -4.04
C PHE A 69 -7.48 5.78 -2.52
N LYS A 70 -8.00 6.70 -1.72
CA LYS A 70 -8.01 6.57 -0.26
C LYS A 70 -8.77 5.35 0.24
N PRO A 71 -10.03 5.10 -0.18
CA PRO A 71 -10.76 3.90 0.23
C PRO A 71 -10.04 2.61 -0.19
N ALA A 72 -9.45 2.59 -1.39
CA ALA A 72 -8.70 1.43 -1.87
C ALA A 72 -7.47 1.15 -0.99
N MET A 73 -6.73 2.19 -0.58
CA MET A 73 -5.59 2.03 0.32
C MET A 73 -6.01 1.58 1.72
N PHE A 74 -7.13 2.09 2.26
CA PHE A 74 -7.67 1.61 3.54
C PHE A 74 -8.08 0.14 3.46
N LEU A 75 -8.75 -0.25 2.38
CA LEU A 75 -9.09 -1.64 2.14
C LEU A 75 -7.84 -2.51 2.04
N THR A 76 -6.82 -2.06 1.29
CA THR A 76 -5.53 -2.76 1.17
C THR A 76 -4.86 -2.94 2.53
N ALA A 77 -4.82 -1.90 3.36
CA ALA A 77 -4.25 -1.98 4.72
C ALA A 77 -5.01 -2.99 5.60
N TYR A 78 -6.33 -3.00 5.54
CA TYR A 78 -7.16 -3.96 6.24
C TYR A 78 -6.88 -5.41 5.78
N LEU A 79 -6.79 -5.64 4.47
CA LEU A 79 -6.46 -6.95 3.91
C LEU A 79 -5.05 -7.39 4.31
N LEU A 80 -4.09 -6.45 4.36
CA LEU A 80 -2.71 -6.69 4.77
C LEU A 80 -2.63 -7.13 6.24
N ILE A 81 -3.37 -6.46 7.13
CA ILE A 81 -3.46 -6.87 8.55
C ILE A 81 -4.01 -8.30 8.66
N LYS A 82 -5.13 -8.60 7.98
CA LYS A 82 -5.69 -9.96 7.97
C LYS A 82 -4.72 -10.99 7.41
N TYR A 83 -4.02 -10.65 6.35
CA TYR A 83 -3.01 -11.52 5.74
C TYR A 83 -1.93 -11.91 6.74
N TRP A 84 -1.38 -10.96 7.50
CA TRP A 84 -0.34 -11.25 8.50
C TRP A 84 -0.86 -12.01 9.71
N ILE A 85 -2.11 -11.78 10.13
CA ILE A 85 -2.75 -12.55 11.20
C ILE A 85 -2.92 -14.02 10.78
N PHE A 86 -3.41 -14.30 9.56
CA PHE A 86 -3.55 -15.67 9.07
C PHE A 86 -2.21 -16.36 8.83
N ASN A 87 -1.20 -15.64 8.30
CA ASN A 87 0.14 -16.18 8.18
C ASN A 87 0.72 -16.58 9.55
N LYS A 88 0.55 -15.72 10.57
CA LYS A 88 0.95 -16.07 11.94
C LYS A 88 0.29 -17.36 12.40
N GLN A 89 -1.01 -17.54 12.16
CA GLN A 89 -1.73 -18.77 12.57
C GLN A 89 -1.19 -20.01 11.84
N ILE A 90 -0.88 -19.91 10.56
CA ILE A 90 -0.32 -21.00 9.79
C ILE A 90 1.05 -21.41 10.36
N ILE A 91 1.93 -20.45 10.61
CA ILE A 91 3.29 -20.72 11.12
C ILE A 91 3.21 -21.29 12.54
N LEU A 92 2.31 -20.78 13.40
CA LEU A 92 2.09 -21.33 14.75
C LEU A 92 1.68 -22.80 14.71
N ASN A 93 0.83 -23.20 13.76
CA ASN A 93 0.35 -24.57 13.62
C ASN A 93 1.42 -25.52 13.09
N ILE A 94 2.41 -25.02 12.33
CA ILE A 94 3.47 -25.85 11.72
C ILE A 94 4.70 -25.93 12.62
N HIS A 95 5.15 -24.80 13.15
CA HIS A 95 6.45 -24.68 13.83
C HIS A 95 6.36 -24.35 15.32
N GLY A 96 5.15 -24.15 15.86
CA GLY A 96 4.97 -23.70 17.24
C GLY A 96 5.34 -22.23 17.45
N ASN A 97 5.57 -21.86 18.71
CA ASN A 97 5.79 -20.46 19.08
C ASN A 97 7.25 -20.04 18.91
N HIS A 98 7.60 -19.47 17.76
CA HIS A 98 8.93 -18.92 17.50
C HIS A 98 9.03 -17.42 17.80
N LYS A 99 10.19 -16.98 18.31
CA LYS A 99 10.50 -15.57 18.63
C LYS A 99 10.33 -14.65 17.39
N HIS A 100 10.58 -15.18 16.19
CA HIS A 100 10.45 -14.45 14.93
C HIS A 100 9.00 -14.11 14.55
N LEU A 101 8.02 -14.88 15.03
CA LEU A 101 6.60 -14.67 14.76
C LEU A 101 6.08 -13.30 15.27
N LYS A 102 6.53 -12.90 16.48
CA LYS A 102 6.16 -11.59 17.04
C LYS A 102 6.74 -10.45 16.20
N LYS A 103 7.99 -10.60 15.74
CA LYS A 103 8.66 -9.60 14.88
C LYS A 103 7.95 -9.48 13.52
N MET A 104 7.64 -10.62 12.88
CA MET A 104 6.90 -10.65 11.62
C MET A 104 5.55 -9.95 11.75
N LEU A 105 4.79 -10.24 12.81
CA LEU A 105 3.49 -9.58 13.01
C LEU A 105 3.66 -8.07 13.28
N PHE A 106 4.67 -7.69 14.04
CA PHE A 106 4.96 -6.27 14.31
C PHE A 106 5.27 -5.50 13.02
N PHE A 107 6.15 -6.01 12.17
CA PHE A 107 6.47 -5.38 10.89
C PHE A 107 5.28 -5.37 9.93
N GLY A 108 4.50 -6.47 9.88
CA GLY A 108 3.34 -6.55 9.01
C GLY A 108 2.19 -5.62 9.39
N ILE A 109 1.92 -5.45 10.67
CA ILE A 109 0.93 -4.47 11.15
C ILE A 109 1.50 -3.06 11.01
N GLY A 110 2.79 -2.87 11.29
CA GLY A 110 3.48 -1.59 11.14
C GLY A 110 3.42 -1.05 9.71
N SER A 111 3.65 -1.91 8.71
CA SER A 111 3.54 -1.52 7.30
C SER A 111 2.10 -1.10 6.95
N ALA A 112 1.10 -1.83 7.40
CA ALA A 112 -0.30 -1.46 7.18
C ALA A 112 -0.67 -0.12 7.83
N ILE A 113 -0.19 0.16 9.03
CA ILE A 113 -0.38 1.44 9.72
C ILE A 113 0.30 2.57 8.94
N CYS A 114 1.52 2.39 8.48
CA CYS A 114 2.22 3.38 7.65
C CYS A 114 1.45 3.69 6.37
N LEU A 115 0.87 2.67 5.72
CA LEU A 115 0.04 2.84 4.53
C LEU A 115 -1.21 3.68 4.82
N VAL A 116 -1.90 3.43 5.94
CA VAL A 116 -3.07 4.22 6.38
C VAL A 116 -2.67 5.67 6.64
N ILE A 117 -1.61 5.90 7.42
CA ILE A 117 -1.11 7.25 7.72
C ILE A 117 -0.77 7.97 6.42
N HIS A 118 -0.02 7.34 5.52
CA HIS A 118 0.32 7.93 4.22
C HIS A 118 -0.93 8.33 3.43
N SER A 119 -1.95 7.47 3.40
CA SER A 119 -3.19 7.71 2.65
C SER A 119 -4.04 8.85 3.25
N ILE A 120 -4.07 8.98 4.57
CA ILE A 120 -4.76 10.08 5.25
C ILE A 120 -4.12 11.42 4.86
N PHE A 121 -2.79 11.51 4.96
CA PHE A 121 -2.05 12.74 4.70
C PHE A 121 -1.84 13.03 3.21
N LEU A 122 -2.19 12.11 2.32
CA LEU A 122 -2.14 12.35 0.88
C LEU A 122 -3.21 13.39 0.48
N GLY A 123 -2.79 14.45 -0.20
CA GLY A 123 -3.68 15.54 -0.66
C GLY A 123 -3.81 16.71 0.29
N ILE A 124 -3.41 16.58 1.54
CA ILE A 124 -3.34 17.71 2.46
C ILE A 124 -2.09 18.54 2.12
N LYS A 125 -2.27 19.84 1.91
CA LYS A 125 -1.17 20.77 1.64
C LYS A 125 -0.87 21.57 2.91
N PHE A 126 0.28 21.31 3.51
CA PHE A 126 0.90 22.21 4.48
C PHE A 126 2.22 22.69 3.88
N ASP A 127 2.43 24.00 3.83
CA ASP A 127 3.65 24.62 3.31
C ASP A 127 4.80 24.61 4.34
N ILE A 128 4.84 23.57 5.17
CA ILE A 128 5.86 23.35 6.19
C ILE A 128 6.80 22.25 5.70
N ASP A 129 8.11 22.54 5.67
CA ASP A 129 9.11 21.55 5.22
C ASP A 129 9.15 20.32 6.10
N ALA A 130 8.85 20.44 7.40
CA ALA A 130 8.69 19.32 8.31
C ALA A 130 7.59 18.35 7.86
N TYR A 131 6.51 18.85 7.26
CA TYR A 131 5.43 18.00 6.73
C TYR A 131 5.87 17.19 5.49
N LYS A 132 6.65 17.82 4.60
CA LYS A 132 7.22 17.14 3.43
C LYS A 132 8.17 16.02 3.88
N LEU A 133 8.99 16.30 4.90
CA LEU A 133 9.88 15.31 5.51
C LEU A 133 9.10 14.17 6.16
N PHE A 134 8.08 14.47 6.97
CA PHE A 134 7.21 13.48 7.61
C PHE A 134 6.62 12.50 6.59
N ARG A 135 6.08 12.97 5.48
CA ARG A 135 5.52 12.10 4.44
C ARG A 135 6.56 11.17 3.81
N ARG A 136 7.79 11.69 3.60
CA ARG A 136 8.90 10.87 3.07
C ARG A 136 9.32 9.80 4.09
N VAL A 137 9.39 10.16 5.37
CA VAL A 137 9.73 9.22 6.45
C VAL A 137 8.70 8.11 6.57
N ILE A 138 7.40 8.41 6.51
CA ILE A 138 6.33 7.39 6.55
C ILE A 138 6.46 6.41 5.38
N MET A 139 6.75 6.91 4.16
CA MET A 139 6.96 6.03 3.01
C MET A 139 8.20 5.16 3.14
N LEU A 140 9.31 5.74 3.65
CA LEU A 140 10.52 4.97 3.92
C LEU A 140 10.29 3.91 5.01
N ALA A 141 9.56 4.25 6.08
CA ALA A 141 9.19 3.30 7.13
C ALA A 141 8.36 2.14 6.58
N PHE A 142 7.39 2.42 5.70
CA PHE A 142 6.63 1.38 4.99
C PHE A 142 7.55 0.43 4.22
N ILE A 143 8.47 0.97 3.40
CA ILE A 143 9.42 0.17 2.61
C ILE A 143 10.34 -0.65 3.52
N ILE A 144 10.87 -0.05 4.60
CA ILE A 144 11.73 -0.75 5.55
C ILE A 144 10.98 -1.91 6.21
N PHE A 145 9.72 -1.71 6.63
CA PHE A 145 8.91 -2.76 7.22
C PHE A 145 8.68 -3.91 6.24
N GLU A 146 8.38 -3.63 4.97
CA GLU A 146 8.23 -4.67 3.94
C GLU A 146 9.54 -5.42 3.68
N ILE A 147 10.68 -4.74 3.63
CA ILE A 147 12.00 -5.39 3.52
C ILE A 147 12.26 -6.26 4.75
N CYS A 148 12.02 -5.76 5.97
CA CYS A 148 12.19 -6.54 7.20
C CYS A 148 11.31 -7.80 7.20
N LEU A 149 10.12 -7.74 6.61
CA LEU A 149 9.24 -8.90 6.45
C LEU A 149 9.84 -9.97 5.54
N LEU A 150 10.49 -9.59 4.46
CA LEU A 150 11.19 -10.53 3.57
C LEU A 150 12.30 -11.30 4.31
N TYR A 151 13.01 -10.63 5.23
CA TYR A 151 14.07 -11.26 6.04
C TYR A 151 13.54 -12.03 7.26
N THR A 152 12.36 -11.70 7.77
CA THR A 152 11.77 -12.38 8.94
C THR A 152 10.80 -13.49 8.56
N SER A 153 10.37 -13.55 7.32
CA SER A 153 9.56 -14.66 6.78
C SER A 153 10.41 -15.93 6.71
N PRO A 154 9.92 -17.07 7.22
CA PRO A 154 10.64 -18.32 7.08
C PRO A 154 10.84 -18.67 5.61
N SER A 155 12.08 -19.02 5.26
CA SER A 155 12.43 -19.46 3.90
C SER A 155 11.73 -20.78 3.57
N PRO A 156 11.40 -21.05 2.29
CA PRO A 156 10.96 -22.38 1.86
C PRO A 156 11.92 -23.51 2.27
N ARG A 157 13.21 -23.20 2.50
CA ARG A 157 14.22 -24.16 2.99
C ARG A 157 14.04 -24.50 4.47
N ASP A 158 13.37 -23.67 5.23
CA ASP A 158 13.07 -23.93 6.65
C ASP A 158 11.89 -24.90 6.81
N PHE A 159 11.27 -25.30 5.68
CA PHE A 159 10.15 -26.24 5.60
C PHE A 159 10.55 -27.66 5.17
N VAL A 160 11.84 -27.95 5.02
CA VAL A 160 12.36 -29.27 4.62
C VAL A 160 12.93 -30.04 5.81
#